data_a2e80b2f001ba75bc7adf0284b4a94ff
#
_entry.id   a2e80b2f001ba75bc7adf0284b4a94ff
#
_cell.length_a   1.000
_cell.length_b   1.000
_cell.length_c   1.000
_cell.angle_alpha   90.00
_cell.angle_beta   90.00
_cell.angle_gamma   90.00
#
_symmetry.space_group_name_H-M   'P 1'
#
loop_
_entity.id
_entity.type
_entity.pdbx_description
1 polymer ?
#
loop_
_entity_poly.entity_id
_entity_poly.type
_entity_poly.pdbx_seq_one_letter_code
_entity_poly.pdbx_strand_id
1 'polypeptide(L)'
;MTIDTIILRLGEIYPPGKFTSSDPFRCLISTVLSQRTRDEVTYSATEKLFSRFGTPSEIACAGTDEIEALIREAGFYRTKAPRIKEIARIIQDEFKGKVPDNMETLLTLPGVGRKTANCVLVNGFGKDAIAVDTHVHRISNRLGLVTTKTPEETEKELYRTIPKEHWKYTNEFLVRFGQDICRPVGPKCGACPIIDLCPTGTSRLTGIK
;
A
#
# COMPACT_ATOMS: atom_id res chain seq x y z
N MET A 1 2.60 -11.41 -24.00
CA MET A 1 1.83 -10.46 -23.18
C MET A 1 2.82 -9.70 -22.34
N THR A 2 2.98 -8.42 -22.56
CA THR A 2 3.96 -7.63 -21.82
C THR A 2 3.28 -6.87 -20.70
N ILE A 3 3.87 -6.88 -19.53
CA ILE A 3 3.43 -6.08 -18.38
C ILE A 3 3.35 -4.59 -18.73
N ASP A 4 4.22 -4.12 -19.64
CA ASP A 4 4.24 -2.75 -20.13
C ASP A 4 2.88 -2.31 -20.67
N THR A 5 2.25 -3.14 -21.52
CA THR A 5 0.90 -2.85 -22.05
C THR A 5 -0.15 -2.73 -20.97
N ILE A 6 -0.07 -3.58 -19.92
CA ILE A 6 -0.99 -3.53 -18.78
C ILE A 6 -0.79 -2.22 -18.01
N ILE A 7 0.44 -1.89 -17.65
CA ILE A 7 0.76 -0.68 -16.89
C ILE A 7 0.39 0.58 -17.68
N LEU A 8 0.68 0.62 -18.98
CA LEU A 8 0.31 1.76 -19.83
C LEU A 8 -1.21 1.98 -19.87
N ARG A 9 -1.99 0.94 -20.18
CA ARG A 9 -3.47 1.05 -20.24
C ARG A 9 -4.07 1.42 -18.88
N LEU A 10 -3.55 0.85 -17.78
CA LEU A 10 -4.02 1.21 -16.45
C LEU A 10 -3.61 2.62 -16.05
N GLY A 11 -2.42 3.09 -16.48
CA GLY A 11 -1.95 4.45 -16.24
C GLY A 11 -2.78 5.51 -16.95
N GLU A 12 -3.32 5.22 -18.14
CA GLU A 12 -4.25 6.11 -18.86
C GLU A 12 -5.58 6.29 -18.10
N ILE A 13 -6.08 5.22 -17.45
CA ILE A 13 -7.35 5.22 -16.71
C ILE A 13 -7.17 5.72 -15.29
N TYR A 14 -6.07 5.35 -14.66
CA TYR A 14 -5.73 5.67 -13.28
C TYR A 14 -4.43 6.50 -13.24
N PRO A 15 -4.47 7.77 -13.63
CA PRO A 15 -3.27 8.59 -13.62
C PRO A 15 -2.64 8.57 -12.22
N PRO A 16 -1.30 8.57 -12.12
CA PRO A 16 -0.61 8.51 -10.84
C PRO A 16 -1.14 9.55 -9.86
N GLY A 17 -1.55 9.09 -8.68
CA GLY A 17 -2.09 9.96 -7.65
C GLY A 17 -0.98 10.73 -6.94
N LYS A 18 -1.36 11.82 -6.28
CA LYS A 18 -0.45 12.64 -5.45
C LYS A 18 -0.18 11.99 -4.08
N PHE A 19 -0.13 10.65 -3.99
CA PHE A 19 0.11 9.97 -2.71
C PHE A 19 1.58 9.97 -2.26
N THR A 20 2.45 10.65 -2.96
CA THR A 20 3.81 10.88 -2.49
C THR A 20 3.79 11.95 -1.42
N SER A 21 3.76 11.54 -0.15
CA SER A 21 4.13 12.44 0.92
C SER A 21 5.63 12.68 0.81
N SER A 22 6.06 13.92 0.70
CA SER A 22 7.48 14.29 0.81
C SER A 22 8.04 14.08 2.23
N ASP A 23 7.19 13.68 3.17
CA ASP A 23 7.54 13.37 4.56
C ASP A 23 7.41 11.86 4.81
N PRO A 24 8.55 11.14 4.94
CA PRO A 24 8.56 9.70 5.22
C PRO A 24 7.88 9.30 6.53
N PHE A 25 7.92 10.15 7.57
CA PHE A 25 7.27 9.85 8.83
C PHE A 25 5.74 9.90 8.69
N ARG A 26 5.23 10.93 8.04
CA ARG A 26 3.79 11.02 7.73
C ARG A 26 3.34 9.85 6.83
N CYS A 27 4.15 9.47 5.85
CA CYS A 27 3.88 8.30 5.00
C CYS A 27 3.81 7.00 5.82
N LEU A 28 4.77 6.77 6.72
CA LEU A 28 4.80 5.59 7.59
C LEU A 28 3.54 5.52 8.47
N ILE A 29 3.21 6.59 9.18
CA ILE A 29 2.06 6.63 10.09
C ILE A 29 0.74 6.48 9.31
N SER A 30 0.59 7.18 8.18
CA SER A 30 -0.57 7.04 7.30
C SER A 30 -0.75 5.60 6.81
N THR A 31 0.35 4.94 6.42
CA THR A 31 0.32 3.53 5.98
C THR A 31 -0.06 2.58 7.13
N VAL A 32 0.35 2.86 8.35
CA VAL A 32 -0.12 2.11 9.54
C VAL A 32 -1.60 2.36 9.80
N LEU A 33 -2.07 3.60 9.67
CA LEU A 33 -3.49 3.95 9.80
C LEU A 33 -4.35 3.28 8.72
N SER A 34 -3.85 3.09 7.50
CA SER A 34 -4.58 2.47 6.39
C SER A 34 -4.85 0.98 6.59
N GLN A 35 -4.14 0.29 7.49
CA GLN A 35 -4.36 -1.12 7.77
C GLN A 35 -5.82 -1.36 8.21
N ARG A 36 -6.60 -2.11 7.41
CA ARG A 36 -8.03 -2.39 7.65
C ARG A 36 -8.88 -1.12 7.86
N THR A 37 -8.54 -0.05 7.16
CA THR A 37 -9.27 1.23 7.20
C THR A 37 -9.47 1.70 5.75
N ARG A 38 -10.61 2.32 5.46
CA ARG A 38 -10.89 2.90 4.15
C ARG A 38 -10.00 4.11 3.89
N ASP A 39 -9.68 4.37 2.63
CA ASP A 39 -8.74 5.44 2.25
C ASP A 39 -9.19 6.84 2.72
N GLU A 40 -10.48 7.16 2.57
CA GLU A 40 -11.06 8.44 3.03
C GLU A 40 -10.90 8.65 4.54
N VAL A 41 -11.17 7.59 5.32
CA VAL A 41 -11.01 7.60 6.79
C VAL A 41 -9.54 7.69 7.17
N THR A 42 -8.66 6.99 6.44
CA THR A 42 -7.22 7.05 6.66
C THR A 42 -6.71 8.47 6.46
N TYR A 43 -7.15 9.12 5.37
CA TYR A 43 -6.77 10.50 5.08
C TYR A 43 -7.22 11.44 6.20
N SER A 44 -8.51 11.40 6.58
CA SER A 44 -9.07 12.24 7.66
C SER A 44 -8.32 12.03 8.99
N ALA A 45 -8.09 10.78 9.40
CA ALA A 45 -7.38 10.46 10.64
C ALA A 45 -5.91 10.94 10.60
N THR A 46 -5.25 10.81 9.44
CA THR A 46 -3.88 11.30 9.25
C THR A 46 -3.82 12.82 9.37
N GLU A 47 -4.74 13.55 8.71
CA GLU A 47 -4.79 15.01 8.80
C GLU A 47 -5.02 15.49 10.24
N LYS A 48 -5.96 14.88 10.96
CA LYS A 48 -6.24 15.22 12.38
C LYS A 48 -5.01 14.99 13.25
N LEU A 49 -4.34 13.86 13.09
CA LEU A 49 -3.14 13.53 13.86
C LEU A 49 -2.01 14.52 13.58
N PHE A 50 -1.70 14.78 12.31
CA PHE A 50 -0.58 15.64 11.92
C PHE A 50 -0.88 17.14 12.01
N SER A 51 -2.14 17.55 12.10
CA SER A 51 -2.48 18.93 12.47
C SER A 51 -2.21 19.23 13.94
N ARG A 52 -2.18 18.19 14.79
CA ARG A 52 -1.90 18.30 16.22
C ARG A 52 -0.44 18.04 16.57
N PHE A 53 0.20 17.10 15.88
CA PHE A 53 1.57 16.66 16.10
C PHE A 53 2.34 16.65 14.79
N GLY A 54 3.36 17.49 14.68
CA GLY A 54 4.16 17.62 13.45
C GLY A 54 5.39 16.69 13.38
N THR A 55 5.84 16.15 14.52
CA THR A 55 7.13 15.44 14.64
C THR A 55 7.01 14.11 15.38
N PRO A 56 7.96 13.18 15.15
CA PRO A 56 8.06 11.94 15.94
C PRO A 56 8.14 12.21 17.46
N SER A 57 8.90 13.22 17.86
CA SER A 57 9.06 13.59 19.28
C SER A 57 7.73 13.98 19.92
N GLU A 58 6.89 14.78 19.25
CA GLU A 58 5.60 15.20 19.76
C GLU A 58 4.64 14.00 19.92
N ILE A 59 4.58 13.09 18.94
CA ILE A 59 3.76 11.88 19.04
C ILE A 59 4.29 10.93 20.13
N ALA A 60 5.60 10.81 20.29
CA ALA A 60 6.20 9.98 21.32
C ALA A 60 5.87 10.49 22.76
N CYS A 61 5.80 11.81 22.93
CA CYS A 61 5.44 12.44 24.21
C CYS A 61 3.94 12.53 24.46
N ALA A 62 3.09 12.39 23.44
CA ALA A 62 1.64 12.51 23.56
C ALA A 62 1.01 11.44 24.45
N GLY A 63 -0.11 11.75 25.08
CA GLY A 63 -0.96 10.74 25.74
C GLY A 63 -1.53 9.75 24.72
N THR A 64 -1.56 8.46 25.05
CA THR A 64 -2.18 7.45 24.16
C THR A 64 -3.65 7.78 23.92
N ASP A 65 -4.37 8.24 24.93
CA ASP A 65 -5.79 8.63 24.85
C ASP A 65 -5.99 9.82 23.90
N GLU A 66 -5.04 10.76 23.85
CA GLU A 66 -5.07 11.90 22.93
C GLU A 66 -4.89 11.41 21.47
N ILE A 67 -3.97 10.49 21.24
CA ILE A 67 -3.79 9.86 19.91
C ILE A 67 -5.05 9.08 19.53
N GLU A 68 -5.63 8.30 20.45
CA GLU A 68 -6.87 7.54 20.21
C GLU A 68 -8.02 8.46 19.80
N ALA A 69 -8.19 9.59 20.49
CA ALA A 69 -9.24 10.55 20.18
C ALA A 69 -9.11 11.10 18.75
N LEU A 70 -7.89 11.41 18.30
CA LEU A 70 -7.62 11.95 16.97
C LEU A 70 -7.84 10.92 15.83
N ILE A 71 -7.57 9.65 16.09
CA ILE A 71 -7.69 8.58 15.08
C ILE A 71 -8.92 7.68 15.29
N ARG A 72 -9.89 8.09 16.10
CA ARG A 72 -11.04 7.27 16.55
C ARG A 72 -11.85 6.67 15.41
N GLU A 73 -11.92 7.35 14.27
CA GLU A 73 -12.63 6.89 13.08
C GLU A 73 -11.89 5.76 12.34
N ALA A 74 -10.58 5.60 12.54
CA ALA A 74 -9.81 4.54 11.92
C ALA A 74 -10.13 3.17 12.54
N GLY A 75 -10.27 2.14 11.70
CA GLY A 75 -10.46 0.78 12.17
C GLY A 75 -9.32 0.35 13.11
N PHE A 76 -9.68 -0.31 14.21
CA PHE A 76 -8.72 -0.77 15.22
C PHE A 76 -7.90 0.36 15.88
N TYR A 77 -8.45 1.55 16.03
CA TYR A 77 -7.75 2.72 16.55
C TYR A 77 -7.08 2.49 17.91
N ARG A 78 -7.74 1.75 18.84
CA ARG A 78 -7.19 1.42 20.17
C ARG A 78 -5.90 0.57 20.09
N THR A 79 -5.74 -0.25 19.07
CA THR A 79 -4.52 -1.01 18.81
C THR A 79 -3.49 -0.18 18.06
N LYS A 80 -3.96 0.73 17.20
CA LYS A 80 -3.09 1.58 16.39
C LYS A 80 -2.46 2.71 17.19
N ALA A 81 -3.18 3.34 18.12
CA ALA A 81 -2.65 4.47 18.89
C ALA A 81 -1.38 4.12 19.69
N PRO A 82 -1.35 3.07 20.53
CA PRO A 82 -0.11 2.70 21.23
C PRO A 82 0.99 2.28 20.24
N ARG A 83 0.65 1.67 19.12
CA ARG A 83 1.62 1.29 18.07
C ARG A 83 2.23 2.52 17.40
N ILE A 84 1.43 3.51 17.05
CA ILE A 84 1.90 4.77 16.46
C ILE A 84 2.82 5.50 17.41
N LYS A 85 2.46 5.58 18.70
CA LYS A 85 3.28 6.15 19.74
C LYS A 85 4.63 5.43 19.86
N GLU A 86 4.62 4.12 19.87
CA GLU A 86 5.84 3.31 19.95
C GLU A 86 6.72 3.44 18.71
N ILE A 87 6.14 3.45 17.51
CA ILE A 87 6.89 3.77 16.28
C ILE A 87 7.56 5.14 16.40
N ALA A 88 6.82 6.15 16.84
CA ALA A 88 7.35 7.50 16.98
C ALA A 88 8.50 7.56 18.01
N ARG A 89 8.35 6.85 19.13
CA ARG A 89 9.41 6.73 20.15
C ARG A 89 10.68 6.08 19.57
N ILE A 90 10.56 4.95 18.88
CA ILE A 90 11.69 4.28 18.25
C ILE A 90 12.35 5.20 17.21
N ILE A 91 11.57 5.86 16.36
CA ILE A 91 12.09 6.80 15.36
C ILE A 91 12.84 7.95 16.04
N GLN A 92 12.33 8.48 17.15
CA GLN A 92 12.98 9.57 17.89
C GLN A 92 14.27 9.11 18.55
N ASP A 93 14.21 8.01 19.32
CA ASP A 93 15.29 7.59 20.21
C ASP A 93 16.44 6.90 19.46
N GLU A 94 16.10 6.01 18.51
CA GLU A 94 17.10 5.19 17.82
C GLU A 94 17.54 5.79 16.48
N PHE A 95 16.67 6.56 15.82
CA PHE A 95 16.94 7.12 14.50
C PHE A 95 16.97 8.66 14.47
N LYS A 96 17.03 9.32 15.64
CA LYS A 96 17.15 10.79 15.77
C LYS A 96 16.06 11.54 14.99
N GLY A 97 14.83 11.03 15.02
CA GLY A 97 13.69 11.61 14.34
C GLY A 97 13.61 11.33 12.84
N LYS A 98 14.50 10.53 12.26
CA LYS A 98 14.53 10.21 10.83
C LYS A 98 14.04 8.78 10.58
N VAL A 99 13.06 8.62 9.73
CA VAL A 99 12.59 7.28 9.32
C VAL A 99 13.71 6.55 8.55
N PRO A 100 14.00 5.28 8.87
CA PRO A 100 14.96 4.50 8.10
C PRO A 100 14.45 4.24 6.67
N ASP A 101 15.36 4.26 5.72
CA ASP A 101 15.06 4.18 4.29
C ASP A 101 15.43 2.81 3.67
N ASN A 102 15.45 1.77 4.48
CA ASN A 102 15.74 0.40 4.05
C ASN A 102 14.75 -0.60 4.64
N MET A 103 14.55 -1.70 3.91
CA MET A 103 13.57 -2.73 4.25
C MET A 103 13.85 -3.38 5.59
N GLU A 104 15.10 -3.75 5.85
CA GLU A 104 15.51 -4.50 7.03
C GLU A 104 15.14 -3.74 8.31
N THR A 105 15.51 -2.48 8.39
CA THR A 105 15.24 -1.64 9.55
C THR A 105 13.74 -1.28 9.67
N LEU A 106 13.05 -1.03 8.55
CA LEU A 106 11.61 -0.77 8.60
C LEU A 106 10.82 -1.96 9.17
N LEU A 107 11.26 -3.19 8.91
CA LEU A 107 10.61 -4.39 9.44
C LEU A 107 10.79 -4.58 10.95
N THR A 108 11.71 -3.88 11.61
CA THR A 108 11.85 -3.91 13.08
C THR A 108 10.80 -3.07 13.79
N LEU A 109 10.15 -2.14 13.07
CA LEU A 109 9.13 -1.26 13.65
C LEU A 109 7.83 -2.04 13.95
N PRO A 110 7.17 -1.78 15.08
CA PRO A 110 5.98 -2.52 15.50
C PRO A 110 4.83 -2.38 14.49
N GLY A 111 4.35 -3.52 13.98
CA GLY A 111 3.23 -3.58 13.03
C GLY A 111 3.57 -3.13 11.60
N VAL A 112 4.85 -2.97 11.28
CA VAL A 112 5.36 -2.73 9.94
C VAL A 112 5.77 -4.06 9.32
N GLY A 113 4.94 -4.57 8.41
CA GLY A 113 5.26 -5.73 7.59
C GLY A 113 5.81 -5.33 6.22
N ARG A 114 6.16 -6.31 5.39
CA ARG A 114 6.75 -6.09 4.04
C ARG A 114 5.95 -5.12 3.19
N LYS A 115 4.61 -5.29 3.12
CA LYS A 115 3.72 -4.38 2.37
C LYS A 115 3.84 -2.94 2.86
N THR A 116 3.80 -2.72 4.17
CA THR A 116 3.92 -1.38 4.77
C THR A 116 5.29 -0.78 4.50
N ALA A 117 6.36 -1.56 4.69
CA ALA A 117 7.73 -1.11 4.40
C ALA A 117 7.91 -0.72 2.93
N ASN A 118 7.43 -1.54 1.98
CA ASN A 118 7.47 -1.21 0.55
C ASN A 118 6.68 0.08 0.23
N CYS A 119 5.49 0.27 0.82
CA CYS A 119 4.74 1.52 0.66
C CYS A 119 5.54 2.74 1.15
N VAL A 120 6.23 2.63 2.29
CA VAL A 120 7.07 3.72 2.82
C VAL A 120 8.26 3.98 1.90
N LEU A 121 8.92 2.95 1.40
CA LEU A 121 10.04 3.08 0.46
C LEU A 121 9.62 3.78 -0.83
N VAL A 122 8.47 3.40 -1.40
CA VAL A 122 7.95 4.02 -2.63
C VAL A 122 7.44 5.44 -2.37
N ASN A 123 6.50 5.60 -1.45
CA ASN A 123 5.76 6.85 -1.31
C ASN A 123 6.48 7.89 -0.42
N GLY A 124 7.28 7.43 0.55
CA GLY A 124 8.03 8.30 1.45
C GLY A 124 9.42 8.66 0.93
N PHE A 125 10.07 7.73 0.22
CA PHE A 125 11.45 7.91 -0.23
C PHE A 125 11.62 7.91 -1.75
N GLY A 126 10.56 7.65 -2.52
CA GLY A 126 10.63 7.58 -3.99
C GLY A 126 11.46 6.41 -4.51
N LYS A 127 11.74 5.39 -3.66
CA LYS A 127 12.53 4.22 -4.04
C LYS A 127 11.72 3.24 -4.90
N ASP A 128 12.42 2.50 -5.74
CA ASP A 128 11.81 1.46 -6.55
C ASP A 128 11.52 0.23 -5.69
N ALA A 129 10.24 0.00 -5.39
CA ALA A 129 9.78 -1.18 -4.66
C ALA A 129 8.36 -1.58 -5.10
N ILE A 130 7.99 -2.84 -4.84
CA ILE A 130 6.65 -3.37 -5.14
C ILE A 130 5.94 -3.69 -3.84
N ALA A 131 4.94 -2.90 -3.48
CA ALA A 131 4.09 -3.20 -2.34
C ALA A 131 2.99 -4.18 -2.76
N VAL A 132 3.01 -5.40 -2.23
CA VAL A 132 2.02 -6.43 -2.55
C VAL A 132 0.97 -6.52 -1.45
N ASP A 133 -0.25 -6.14 -1.78
CA ASP A 133 -1.43 -6.33 -0.95
C ASP A 133 -2.36 -7.40 -1.53
N THR A 134 -3.55 -7.56 -0.98
CA THR A 134 -4.54 -8.52 -1.47
C THR A 134 -5.02 -8.22 -2.89
N HIS A 135 -5.01 -6.94 -3.34
CA HIS A 135 -5.35 -6.57 -4.71
C HIS A 135 -4.24 -6.98 -5.67
N VAL A 136 -3.01 -6.57 -5.40
CA VAL A 136 -1.84 -6.90 -6.23
C VAL A 136 -1.69 -8.42 -6.33
N HIS A 137 -1.70 -9.15 -5.20
CA HIS A 137 -1.63 -10.61 -5.20
C HIS A 137 -2.71 -11.26 -6.08
N ARG A 138 -3.98 -10.90 -5.86
CA ARG A 138 -5.10 -11.46 -6.62
C ARG A 138 -5.03 -11.18 -8.11
N ILE A 139 -4.74 -9.92 -8.46
CA ILE A 139 -4.80 -9.47 -9.85
C ILE A 139 -3.61 -10.02 -10.64
N SER A 140 -2.42 -10.03 -10.07
CA SER A 140 -1.22 -10.61 -10.71
C SER A 140 -1.41 -12.09 -11.03
N ASN A 141 -2.06 -12.87 -10.15
CA ASN A 141 -2.42 -14.26 -10.40
C ASN A 141 -3.52 -14.38 -11.49
N ARG A 142 -4.55 -13.52 -11.48
CA ARG A 142 -5.62 -13.53 -12.50
C ARG A 142 -5.12 -13.16 -13.88
N LEU A 143 -4.16 -12.27 -13.97
CA LEU A 143 -3.52 -11.85 -15.22
C LEU A 143 -2.50 -12.89 -15.71
N GLY A 144 -2.16 -13.89 -14.91
CA GLY A 144 -1.14 -14.87 -15.25
C GLY A 144 0.28 -14.31 -15.24
N LEU A 145 0.51 -13.17 -14.57
CA LEU A 145 1.84 -12.61 -14.37
C LEU A 145 2.68 -13.48 -13.44
N VAL A 146 2.00 -14.12 -12.48
CA VAL A 146 2.57 -15.03 -11.49
C VAL A 146 1.60 -16.17 -11.21
N THR A 147 2.10 -17.26 -10.59
CA THR A 147 1.31 -18.36 -10.05
C THR A 147 1.80 -18.63 -8.64
N THR A 148 1.19 -17.95 -7.67
CA THR A 148 1.66 -17.90 -6.27
C THR A 148 0.51 -18.05 -5.29
N LYS A 149 0.80 -18.54 -4.09
CA LYS A 149 -0.21 -18.78 -3.04
C LYS A 149 -0.25 -17.68 -1.99
N THR A 150 0.87 -16.97 -1.77
CA THR A 150 0.98 -15.94 -0.75
C THR A 150 1.42 -14.59 -1.34
N PRO A 151 1.10 -13.47 -0.68
CA PRO A 151 1.60 -12.15 -1.08
C PRO A 151 3.12 -12.07 -1.11
N GLU A 152 3.82 -12.75 -0.21
CA GLU A 152 5.28 -12.77 -0.13
C GLU A 152 5.91 -13.50 -1.33
N GLU A 153 5.31 -14.61 -1.76
CA GLU A 153 5.71 -15.31 -2.98
C GLU A 153 5.47 -14.41 -4.20
N THR A 154 4.29 -13.75 -4.24
CA THR A 154 3.94 -12.82 -5.31
C THR A 154 4.94 -11.68 -5.40
N GLU A 155 5.34 -11.08 -4.28
CA GLU A 155 6.35 -10.03 -4.25
C GLU A 155 7.65 -10.48 -4.91
N LYS A 156 8.17 -11.65 -4.52
CA LYS A 156 9.41 -12.20 -5.08
C LYS A 156 9.32 -12.44 -6.60
N GLU A 157 8.21 -13.00 -7.05
CA GLU A 157 8.03 -13.29 -8.48
C GLU A 157 7.81 -12.00 -9.28
N LEU A 158 7.10 -11.00 -8.75
CA LEU A 158 6.91 -9.72 -9.42
C LEU A 158 8.24 -8.95 -9.60
N TYR A 159 9.16 -9.03 -8.64
CA TYR A 159 10.50 -8.46 -8.80
C TYR A 159 11.30 -9.10 -9.93
N ARG A 160 10.98 -10.35 -10.33
CA ARG A 160 11.62 -11.06 -11.44
C ARG A 160 10.96 -10.81 -12.79
N THR A 161 9.64 -10.58 -12.77
CA THR A 161 8.81 -10.53 -13.98
C THR A 161 8.48 -9.11 -14.43
N ILE A 162 8.44 -8.14 -13.51
CA ILE A 162 8.12 -6.74 -13.83
C ILE A 162 9.42 -5.95 -14.03
N PRO A 163 9.58 -5.24 -15.17
CA PRO A 163 10.68 -4.30 -15.36
C PRO A 163 10.71 -3.24 -14.24
N LYS A 164 11.91 -2.85 -13.82
CA LYS A 164 12.12 -1.99 -12.65
C LYS A 164 11.41 -0.65 -12.75
N GLU A 165 11.33 -0.08 -13.93
CA GLU A 165 10.63 1.19 -14.23
C GLU A 165 9.15 1.18 -13.85
N HIS A 166 8.52 0.00 -13.72
CA HIS A 166 7.11 -0.16 -13.38
C HIS A 166 6.85 -0.45 -11.90
N TRP A 167 7.87 -0.77 -11.11
CA TRP A 167 7.70 -1.23 -9.73
C TRP A 167 6.89 -0.27 -8.87
N LYS A 168 7.23 1.02 -8.90
CA LYS A 168 6.56 2.06 -8.10
C LYS A 168 5.09 2.26 -8.44
N TYR A 169 4.68 1.96 -9.69
CA TYR A 169 3.30 2.14 -10.14
C TYR A 169 2.42 0.89 -9.95
N THR A 170 3.06 -0.28 -9.82
CA THR A 170 2.36 -1.57 -9.79
C THR A 170 1.32 -1.64 -8.68
N ASN A 171 1.66 -1.22 -7.46
CA ASN A 171 0.69 -1.23 -6.35
C ASN A 171 -0.46 -0.29 -6.63
N GLU A 172 -0.19 0.97 -6.94
CA GLU A 172 -1.22 2.00 -7.11
C GLU A 172 -2.24 1.63 -8.19
N PHE A 173 -1.76 1.24 -9.37
CA PHE A 173 -2.64 0.90 -10.48
C PHE A 173 -3.45 -0.36 -10.21
N LEU A 174 -2.83 -1.41 -9.67
CA LEU A 174 -3.55 -2.65 -9.39
C LEU A 174 -4.51 -2.53 -8.20
N VAL A 175 -4.25 -1.68 -7.22
CA VAL A 175 -5.18 -1.39 -6.13
C VAL A 175 -6.42 -0.69 -6.68
N ARG A 176 -6.27 0.42 -7.41
CA ARG A 176 -7.39 1.18 -7.99
C ARG A 176 -8.20 0.34 -8.97
N PHE A 177 -7.52 -0.38 -9.84
CA PHE A 177 -8.16 -1.34 -10.75
C PHE A 177 -8.91 -2.45 -10.01
N GLY A 178 -8.35 -2.93 -8.91
CA GLY A 178 -8.95 -3.97 -8.06
C GLY A 178 -10.16 -3.50 -7.25
N GLN A 179 -10.21 -2.22 -6.90
CA GLN A 179 -11.36 -1.60 -6.23
C GLN A 179 -12.51 -1.35 -7.22
N ASP A 180 -12.21 -0.92 -8.42
CA ASP A 180 -13.21 -0.56 -9.43
C ASP A 180 -13.68 -1.76 -10.27
N ILE A 181 -12.78 -2.41 -10.97
CA ILE A 181 -13.07 -3.42 -12.02
C ILE A 181 -12.82 -4.84 -11.54
N CYS A 182 -11.58 -5.16 -11.16
CA CYS A 182 -11.15 -6.53 -10.86
C CYS A 182 -11.44 -6.91 -9.41
N ARG A 183 -12.70 -6.79 -8.97
CA ARG A 183 -13.13 -7.06 -7.59
C ARG A 183 -12.90 -8.52 -7.19
N PRO A 184 -12.75 -8.84 -5.88
CA PRO A 184 -12.60 -10.21 -5.42
C PRO A 184 -13.82 -11.07 -5.77
N VAL A 185 -15.03 -10.54 -5.56
CA VAL A 185 -16.30 -11.16 -5.92
C VAL A 185 -16.96 -10.33 -7.00
N GLY A 186 -17.50 -10.99 -8.06
CA GLY A 186 -18.17 -10.32 -9.16
C GLY A 186 -17.30 -9.31 -9.94
N PRO A 187 -16.10 -9.68 -10.43
CA PRO A 187 -15.29 -8.76 -11.22
C PRO A 187 -16.03 -8.37 -12.51
N LYS A 188 -15.92 -7.11 -12.92
CA LYS A 188 -16.58 -6.54 -14.10
C LYS A 188 -15.83 -6.90 -15.40
N CYS A 189 -15.67 -8.20 -15.70
CA CYS A 189 -14.86 -8.66 -16.83
C CYS A 189 -15.35 -8.13 -18.19
N GLY A 190 -16.68 -7.99 -18.39
CA GLY A 190 -17.24 -7.46 -19.63
C GLY A 190 -16.92 -5.99 -19.91
N ALA A 191 -16.55 -5.21 -18.89
CA ALA A 191 -16.14 -3.81 -19.01
C ALA A 191 -14.64 -3.63 -18.71
N CYS A 192 -13.84 -4.71 -18.71
CA CYS A 192 -12.45 -4.66 -18.31
C CYS A 192 -11.58 -4.14 -19.45
N PRO A 193 -10.80 -3.04 -19.25
CA PRO A 193 -9.99 -2.43 -20.31
C PRO A 193 -8.76 -3.27 -20.73
N ILE A 194 -8.47 -4.33 -19.98
CA ILE A 194 -7.35 -5.26 -20.26
C ILE A 194 -7.84 -6.70 -20.38
N ILE A 195 -9.10 -6.91 -20.81
CA ILE A 195 -9.71 -8.23 -20.89
C ILE A 195 -8.98 -9.15 -21.89
N ASP A 196 -8.54 -8.58 -22.99
CA ASP A 196 -7.76 -9.23 -24.04
C ASP A 196 -6.40 -9.78 -23.55
N LEU A 197 -5.92 -9.24 -22.44
CA LEU A 197 -4.66 -9.64 -21.80
C LEU A 197 -4.86 -10.53 -20.55
N CYS A 198 -6.12 -10.88 -20.23
CA CYS A 198 -6.44 -11.58 -18.97
C CYS A 198 -6.99 -13.00 -19.22
N PRO A 199 -6.17 -14.05 -19.04
CA PRO A 199 -6.66 -15.43 -19.24
C PRO A 199 -7.82 -15.78 -18.33
N THR A 200 -7.81 -15.37 -17.06
CA THR A 200 -8.91 -15.60 -16.12
C THR A 200 -10.19 -14.87 -16.56
N GLY A 201 -10.07 -13.64 -17.05
CA GLY A 201 -11.20 -12.84 -17.50
C GLY A 201 -11.83 -13.43 -18.76
N THR A 202 -11.04 -13.81 -19.74
CA THR A 202 -11.47 -14.47 -20.98
C THR A 202 -12.19 -15.77 -20.68
N SER A 203 -11.60 -16.64 -19.84
CA SER A 203 -12.27 -17.91 -19.44
C SER A 203 -13.60 -17.68 -18.76
N ARG A 204 -13.75 -16.63 -17.95
CA ARG A 204 -15.05 -16.28 -17.31
C ARG A 204 -16.12 -15.83 -18.29
N LEU A 205 -15.75 -15.10 -19.34
CA LEU A 205 -16.70 -14.61 -20.35
C LEU A 205 -17.10 -15.69 -21.35
N THR A 206 -16.17 -16.57 -21.71
CA THR A 206 -16.41 -17.65 -22.69
C THR A 206 -17.01 -18.91 -22.07
N GLY A 207 -16.97 -19.03 -20.73
CA GLY A 207 -17.40 -20.25 -20.03
C GLY A 207 -16.47 -21.44 -20.22
N ILE A 208 -15.32 -21.25 -20.89
CA ILE A 208 -14.31 -22.28 -21.11
C ILE A 208 -13.42 -22.32 -19.85
N LYS A 209 -13.38 -23.48 -19.18
CA LYS A 209 -12.49 -23.76 -18.05
C LYS A 209 -11.12 -24.20 -18.50
#